data_e95aa1cf69a337dc3d28e91720792182
#
_entry.id   e95aa1cf69a337dc3d28e91720792182
#
_cell.length_a   1.000
_cell.length_b   1.000
_cell.length_c   1.000
_cell.angle_alpha   90.00
_cell.angle_beta   90.00
_cell.angle_gamma   90.00
#
_symmetry.space_group_name_H-M   'P 1'
#
loop_
_entity.id
_entity.type
_entity.pdbx_description
1 polymer ?
#
loop_
_entity_poly.entity_id
_entity_poly.type
_entity_poly.pdbx_seq_one_letter_code
_entity_poly.pdbx_strand_id
1 'polypeptide(L)'
;MSLIKLAFKKTKNEKRPALLTYTVAGDDSKKKSLEILKSIANYADICEIGFPHNTPIADGGQIQSSAYRALKNGIKLKDVFSIIKDFKKSKQAKPVILMGYYNIIYQYGANKFISICRKVGVDGLIVVDLPYPENKTFAKKCKRNNINFIQLISPTTSLKRMKNIVKDSHDMIYYISMLSTTGGKLNVSPKKILERYKRIKNINKNKDVVIGFGITEKTIASLKKADGLVVGSALCKEISKSIKKKQNAVTNVTNIVKRLRNKIA
;
A
#
# COMPACT_ATOMS: atom_id res chain seq x y z
N MET A 1 -2.85 -20.77 -0.82
CA MET A 1 -3.53 -19.47 -0.65
C MET A 1 -2.51 -18.45 -0.16
N SER A 2 -2.42 -17.26 -0.76
CA SER A 2 -1.46 -16.23 -0.33
C SER A 2 -1.85 -15.63 1.03
N LEU A 3 -0.86 -15.06 1.76
CA LEU A 3 -1.15 -14.39 3.04
C LEU A 3 -2.06 -13.17 2.85
N ILE A 4 -1.96 -12.47 1.71
CA ILE A 4 -2.87 -11.37 1.35
C ILE A 4 -4.30 -11.89 1.26
N LYS A 5 -4.53 -13.01 0.56
CA LYS A 5 -5.86 -13.61 0.43
C LYS A 5 -6.42 -14.10 1.76
N LEU A 6 -5.56 -14.63 2.64
CA LEU A 6 -5.95 -15.03 4.00
C LEU A 6 -6.39 -13.82 4.84
N ALA A 7 -5.68 -12.68 4.74
CA ALA A 7 -6.06 -11.45 5.43
C ALA A 7 -7.46 -10.97 4.99
N PHE A 8 -7.76 -10.96 3.69
CA PHE A 8 -9.10 -10.63 3.20
C PHE A 8 -10.18 -11.63 3.62
N LYS A 9 -9.87 -12.95 3.62
CA LYS A 9 -10.80 -13.95 4.13
C LYS A 9 -11.15 -13.70 5.59
N LYS A 10 -10.16 -13.40 6.43
CA LYS A 10 -10.36 -13.05 7.85
C LYS A 10 -11.29 -11.85 7.99
N THR A 11 -11.01 -10.73 7.31
CA THR A 11 -11.79 -9.51 7.45
C THR A 11 -13.22 -9.64 6.92
N LYS A 12 -13.44 -10.47 5.89
CA LYS A 12 -14.79 -10.82 5.41
C LYS A 12 -15.59 -11.59 6.45
N ASN A 13 -14.96 -12.55 7.14
CA ASN A 13 -15.61 -13.27 8.24
C ASN A 13 -15.96 -12.33 9.41
N GLU A 14 -15.14 -11.30 9.63
CA GLU A 14 -15.38 -10.22 10.61
C GLU A 14 -16.37 -9.15 10.09
N LYS A 15 -16.93 -9.32 8.89
CA LYS A 15 -17.93 -8.43 8.23
C LYS A 15 -17.44 -6.96 8.11
N ARG A 16 -16.18 -6.74 7.91
CA ARG A 16 -15.56 -5.42 7.73
C ARG A 16 -14.54 -5.38 6.59
N PRO A 17 -14.22 -4.19 6.07
CA PRO A 17 -13.12 -4.06 5.12
C PRO A 17 -11.76 -4.34 5.78
N ALA A 18 -10.79 -4.78 4.98
CA ALA A 18 -9.41 -4.83 5.42
C ALA A 18 -8.86 -3.41 5.58
N LEU A 19 -8.11 -3.14 6.65
CA LEU A 19 -7.36 -1.91 6.82
C LEU A 19 -5.92 -2.11 6.35
N LEU A 20 -5.54 -1.40 5.31
CA LEU A 20 -4.18 -1.36 4.80
C LEU A 20 -3.52 -0.06 5.24
N THR A 21 -2.26 -0.11 5.68
CA THR A 21 -1.50 1.07 6.10
C THR A 21 -0.27 1.22 5.21
N TYR A 22 -0.02 2.43 4.71
CA TYR A 22 1.18 2.75 3.94
C TYR A 22 2.11 3.68 4.71
N THR A 23 3.39 3.33 4.76
CA THR A 23 4.47 4.19 5.28
C THR A 23 5.70 4.06 4.39
N VAL A 24 6.55 5.10 4.35
CA VAL A 24 7.82 5.04 3.63
C VAL A 24 8.89 4.43 4.53
N ALA A 25 9.62 3.44 4.03
CA ALA A 25 10.71 2.80 4.75
C ALA A 25 11.82 3.81 5.06
N GLY A 26 12.21 3.88 6.33
CA GLY A 26 13.26 4.77 6.80
C GLY A 26 12.84 6.22 6.99
N ASP A 27 11.55 6.56 6.88
CA ASP A 27 11.06 7.87 7.29
C ASP A 27 11.37 8.09 8.78
N ASP A 28 11.98 9.23 9.14
CA ASP A 28 12.65 9.56 10.40
C ASP A 28 13.99 8.80 10.57
N SER A 29 13.98 7.50 10.71
CA SER A 29 15.16 6.64 10.77
C SER A 29 14.78 5.17 10.49
N LYS A 30 15.77 4.32 10.19
CA LYS A 30 15.55 2.88 10.00
C LYS A 30 14.89 2.24 11.23
N LYS A 31 15.37 2.57 12.44
CA LYS A 31 14.84 2.06 13.71
C LYS A 31 13.41 2.51 13.94
N LYS A 32 13.14 3.82 13.82
CA LYS A 32 11.79 4.39 14.01
C LYS A 32 10.79 3.86 12.99
N SER A 33 11.19 3.73 11.73
CA SER A 33 10.35 3.14 10.69
C SER A 33 9.91 1.72 11.04
N LEU A 34 10.82 0.88 11.57
CA LEU A 34 10.49 -0.46 12.03
C LEU A 34 9.57 -0.45 13.28
N GLU A 35 9.82 0.44 14.24
CA GLU A 35 8.98 0.60 15.44
C GLU A 35 7.55 1.03 15.05
N ILE A 36 7.40 2.01 14.15
CA ILE A 36 6.10 2.45 13.62
C ILE A 36 5.39 1.26 12.96
N LEU A 37 6.08 0.55 12.07
CA LEU A 37 5.51 -0.57 11.33
C LEU A 37 4.99 -1.68 12.27
N LYS A 38 5.77 -2.06 13.29
CA LYS A 38 5.35 -3.03 14.31
C LYS A 38 4.13 -2.53 15.10
N SER A 39 4.11 -1.28 15.47
CA SER A 39 3.04 -0.72 16.30
C SER A 39 1.71 -0.61 15.54
N ILE A 40 1.72 -0.08 14.31
CA ILE A 40 0.51 0.02 13.47
C ILE A 40 -0.03 -1.34 13.05
N ALA A 41 0.83 -2.35 12.90
CA ALA A 41 0.45 -3.72 12.53
C ALA A 41 -0.50 -4.39 13.55
N ASN A 42 -0.57 -3.91 14.79
CA ASN A 42 -1.57 -4.39 15.76
C ASN A 42 -3.01 -4.07 15.34
N TYR A 43 -3.21 -3.06 14.50
CA TYR A 43 -4.52 -2.57 14.05
C TYR A 43 -4.73 -2.73 12.54
N ALA A 44 -3.66 -2.89 11.76
CA ALA A 44 -3.70 -3.14 10.32
C ALA A 44 -3.87 -4.61 10.00
N ASP A 45 -4.47 -4.92 8.84
CA ASP A 45 -4.59 -6.28 8.31
C ASP A 45 -3.46 -6.58 7.31
N ILE A 46 -2.99 -5.55 6.58
CA ILE A 46 -1.89 -5.62 5.62
C ILE A 46 -1.05 -4.34 5.77
N CYS A 47 0.26 -4.46 5.67
CA CYS A 47 1.17 -3.32 5.72
C CYS A 47 1.78 -3.06 4.34
N GLU A 48 1.58 -1.85 3.81
CA GLU A 48 2.27 -1.38 2.61
C GLU A 48 3.50 -0.57 3.02
N ILE A 49 4.62 -0.84 2.38
CA ILE A 49 5.92 -0.20 2.66
C ILE A 49 6.44 0.38 1.36
N GLY A 50 6.58 1.70 1.30
CA GLY A 50 7.21 2.39 0.16
C GLY A 50 8.74 2.33 0.27
N PHE A 51 9.43 1.93 -0.82
CA PHE A 51 10.86 2.26 -0.92
C PHE A 51 11.02 3.67 -1.49
N PRO A 52 11.87 4.51 -0.84
CA PRO A 52 11.97 5.91 -1.21
C PRO A 52 12.57 6.09 -2.61
N HIS A 53 12.05 7.07 -3.36
CA HIS A 53 12.53 7.48 -4.68
C HIS A 53 12.73 9.00 -4.71
N ASN A 54 13.72 9.47 -5.47
CA ASN A 54 14.05 10.89 -5.58
C ASN A 54 13.07 11.68 -6.47
N THR A 55 12.38 11.01 -7.38
CA THR A 55 11.44 11.62 -8.33
C THR A 55 10.09 10.92 -8.28
N PRO A 56 9.36 10.98 -7.15
CA PRO A 56 8.13 10.20 -6.92
C PRO A 56 6.91 10.91 -7.55
N ILE A 57 6.84 10.95 -8.88
CA ILE A 57 5.85 11.72 -9.67
C ILE A 57 4.39 11.32 -9.43
N ALA A 58 4.14 10.07 -9.02
CA ALA A 58 2.79 9.58 -8.72
C ALA A 58 2.36 9.86 -7.28
N ASP A 59 3.28 10.33 -6.43
CA ASP A 59 3.03 10.53 -5.00
C ASP A 59 2.65 11.98 -4.70
N GLY A 60 1.79 12.17 -3.70
CA GLY A 60 1.46 13.49 -3.18
C GLY A 60 2.49 14.00 -2.17
N GLY A 61 2.47 15.31 -1.91
CA GLY A 61 3.49 16.01 -1.13
C GLY A 61 3.83 15.41 0.23
N GLN A 62 2.90 14.72 0.91
CA GLN A 62 3.19 14.07 2.20
C GLN A 62 4.07 12.84 2.02
N ILE A 63 3.83 12.03 0.99
CA ILE A 63 4.63 10.85 0.67
C ILE A 63 5.97 11.28 0.09
N GLN A 64 5.99 12.30 -0.81
CA GLN A 64 7.22 12.89 -1.32
C GLN A 64 8.13 13.39 -0.19
N SER A 65 7.55 14.11 0.78
CA SER A 65 8.30 14.59 1.96
C SER A 65 8.86 13.45 2.80
N SER A 66 8.10 12.35 2.95
CA SER A 66 8.57 11.13 3.65
C SER A 66 9.72 10.46 2.90
N ALA A 67 9.60 10.31 1.57
CA ALA A 67 10.65 9.74 0.73
C ALA A 67 11.93 10.61 0.77
N TYR A 68 11.78 11.92 0.70
CA TYR A 68 12.91 12.86 0.82
C TYR A 68 13.63 12.73 2.16
N ARG A 69 12.90 12.67 3.29
CA ARG A 69 13.51 12.47 4.62
C ARG A 69 14.28 11.15 4.70
N ALA A 70 13.67 10.07 4.20
CA ALA A 70 14.32 8.76 4.18
C ALA A 70 15.62 8.78 3.36
N LEU A 71 15.61 9.38 2.17
CA LEU A 71 16.80 9.51 1.33
C LEU A 71 17.87 10.39 1.97
N LYS A 72 17.47 11.53 2.57
CA LYS A 72 18.39 12.42 3.30
C LYS A 72 19.05 11.70 4.48
N ASN A 73 18.36 10.76 5.13
CA ASN A 73 18.90 9.92 6.19
C ASN A 73 19.73 8.73 5.65
N GLY A 74 20.04 8.70 4.36
CA GLY A 74 20.91 7.70 3.74
C GLY A 74 20.26 6.32 3.55
N ILE A 75 18.93 6.20 3.60
CA ILE A 75 18.22 4.93 3.40
C ILE A 75 18.44 4.43 1.97
N LYS A 76 18.91 3.21 1.86
CA LYS A 76 19.12 2.48 0.61
C LYS A 76 18.16 1.30 0.52
N LEU A 77 18.01 0.72 -0.66
CA LEU A 77 17.11 -0.43 -0.89
C LEU A 77 17.44 -1.63 0.02
N LYS A 78 18.73 -1.85 0.34
CA LYS A 78 19.17 -2.88 1.30
C LYS A 78 18.60 -2.67 2.71
N ASP A 79 18.39 -1.42 3.12
CA ASP A 79 17.82 -1.08 4.42
C ASP A 79 16.32 -1.32 4.43
N VAL A 80 15.64 -1.05 3.33
CA VAL A 80 14.22 -1.41 3.14
C VAL A 80 14.02 -2.93 3.29
N PHE A 81 14.84 -3.73 2.64
CA PHE A 81 14.80 -5.20 2.78
C PHE A 81 15.09 -5.65 4.21
N SER A 82 16.03 -5.00 4.91
CA SER A 82 16.30 -5.30 6.32
C SER A 82 15.10 -4.97 7.21
N ILE A 83 14.45 -3.81 7.04
CA ILE A 83 13.25 -3.43 7.78
C ILE A 83 12.15 -4.48 7.59
N ILE A 84 11.89 -4.92 6.35
CA ILE A 84 10.88 -5.94 6.05
C ILE A 84 11.25 -7.26 6.72
N LYS A 85 12.50 -7.73 6.59
CA LYS A 85 12.98 -8.97 7.20
C LYS A 85 12.79 -8.95 8.72
N ASP A 86 13.14 -7.84 9.38
CA ASP A 86 13.04 -7.71 10.83
C ASP A 86 11.58 -7.59 11.29
N PHE A 87 10.72 -6.94 10.49
CA PHE A 87 9.29 -6.91 10.70
C PHE A 87 8.66 -8.30 10.58
N LYS A 88 9.00 -9.05 9.54
CA LYS A 88 8.45 -10.40 9.30
C LYS A 88 8.83 -11.42 10.38
N LYS A 89 9.90 -11.18 11.13
CA LYS A 89 10.29 -11.98 12.32
C LYS A 89 9.54 -11.57 13.59
N SER A 90 8.82 -10.46 13.58
CA SER A 90 8.14 -9.97 14.78
C SER A 90 6.81 -10.69 15.02
N LYS A 91 6.35 -10.70 16.28
CA LYS A 91 5.02 -11.24 16.65
C LYS A 91 3.86 -10.46 15.98
N GLN A 92 4.09 -9.21 15.59
CA GLN A 92 3.12 -8.35 14.93
C GLN A 92 3.10 -8.51 13.40
N ALA A 93 3.90 -9.41 12.83
CA ALA A 93 4.01 -9.57 11.39
C ALA A 93 2.67 -9.73 10.69
N LYS A 94 2.47 -8.94 9.64
CA LYS A 94 1.33 -8.98 8.73
C LYS A 94 1.82 -9.24 7.30
N PRO A 95 0.91 -9.53 6.35
CA PRO A 95 1.28 -9.48 4.95
C PRO A 95 1.88 -8.13 4.59
N VAL A 96 2.99 -8.16 3.83
CA VAL A 96 3.73 -6.96 3.40
C VAL A 96 3.59 -6.77 1.90
N ILE A 97 3.15 -5.58 1.51
CA ILE A 97 3.17 -5.12 0.13
C ILE A 97 4.29 -4.08 0.00
N LEU A 98 5.26 -4.33 -0.87
CA LEU A 98 6.32 -3.37 -1.16
C LEU A 98 5.92 -2.54 -2.37
N MET A 99 5.98 -1.20 -2.23
CA MET A 99 5.52 -0.26 -3.27
C MET A 99 6.64 0.70 -3.68
N GLY A 100 6.73 0.97 -4.98
CA GLY A 100 7.65 1.99 -5.49
C GLY A 100 7.73 2.04 -7.01
N TYR A 101 8.88 2.48 -7.53
CA TYR A 101 9.08 2.84 -8.92
C TYR A 101 9.96 1.83 -9.66
N TYR A 102 9.65 1.57 -10.93
CA TYR A 102 10.30 0.53 -11.72
C TYR A 102 11.78 0.81 -11.99
N ASN A 103 12.16 2.08 -12.13
CA ASN A 103 13.56 2.44 -12.36
C ASN A 103 14.49 1.86 -11.29
N ILE A 104 14.14 1.92 -10.02
CA ILE A 104 14.93 1.33 -8.92
C ILE A 104 15.03 -0.19 -9.07
N ILE A 105 13.92 -0.84 -9.43
CA ILE A 105 13.86 -2.29 -9.65
C ILE A 105 14.73 -2.69 -10.84
N TYR A 106 14.67 -1.90 -11.92
CA TYR A 106 15.45 -2.12 -13.14
C TYR A 106 16.94 -2.01 -12.86
N GLN A 107 17.39 -0.95 -12.20
CA GLN A 107 18.80 -0.72 -11.83
C GLN A 107 19.34 -1.79 -10.87
N TYR A 108 18.50 -2.28 -9.96
CA TYR A 108 18.88 -3.38 -9.06
C TYR A 108 18.97 -4.74 -9.76
N GLY A 109 18.33 -4.87 -10.93
CA GLY A 109 18.12 -6.11 -11.66
C GLY A 109 16.83 -6.81 -11.21
N ALA A 110 15.82 -6.83 -12.09
CA ALA A 110 14.45 -7.28 -11.77
C ALA A 110 14.39 -8.70 -11.16
N ASN A 111 15.19 -9.65 -11.67
CA ASN A 111 15.23 -11.02 -11.16
C ASN A 111 15.82 -11.07 -9.73
N LYS A 112 16.91 -10.33 -9.49
CA LYS A 112 17.57 -10.23 -8.19
C LYS A 112 16.65 -9.56 -7.17
N PHE A 113 15.93 -8.50 -7.59
CA PHE A 113 14.95 -7.80 -6.76
C PHE A 113 13.84 -8.75 -6.30
N ILE A 114 13.21 -9.49 -7.23
CA ILE A 114 12.13 -10.45 -6.92
C ILE A 114 12.64 -11.54 -5.98
N SER A 115 13.84 -12.09 -6.24
CA SER A 115 14.45 -13.11 -5.38
C SER A 115 14.65 -12.64 -3.95
N ILE A 116 15.16 -11.42 -3.77
CA ILE A 116 15.33 -10.83 -2.43
C ILE A 116 13.99 -10.53 -1.78
N CYS A 117 13.02 -9.96 -2.51
CA CYS A 117 11.67 -9.74 -2.01
C CYS A 117 11.08 -11.03 -1.42
N ARG A 118 11.18 -12.16 -2.15
CA ARG A 118 10.76 -13.48 -1.65
C ARG A 118 11.51 -13.87 -0.37
N LYS A 119 12.84 -13.73 -0.37
CA LYS A 119 13.71 -14.12 0.76
C LYS A 119 13.40 -13.34 2.05
N VAL A 120 13.03 -12.06 1.94
CA VAL A 120 12.72 -11.21 3.10
C VAL A 120 11.25 -11.25 3.51
N GLY A 121 10.39 -11.94 2.75
CA GLY A 121 9.00 -12.16 3.08
C GLY A 121 8.04 -11.09 2.55
N VAL A 122 8.34 -10.47 1.40
CA VAL A 122 7.38 -9.61 0.67
C VAL A 122 6.29 -10.49 0.07
N ASP A 123 5.03 -10.18 0.36
CA ASP A 123 3.86 -10.92 -0.10
C ASP A 123 3.24 -10.32 -1.39
N GLY A 124 3.46 -9.03 -1.61
CA GLY A 124 2.95 -8.33 -2.80
C GLY A 124 3.87 -7.20 -3.26
N LEU A 125 3.73 -6.83 -4.53
CA LEU A 125 4.43 -5.70 -5.15
C LEU A 125 3.44 -4.78 -5.87
N ILE A 126 3.59 -3.47 -5.63
CA ILE A 126 2.97 -2.39 -6.42
C ILE A 126 4.11 -1.62 -7.09
N VAL A 127 4.08 -1.55 -8.43
CA VAL A 127 5.01 -0.75 -9.23
C VAL A 127 4.20 0.32 -9.93
N VAL A 128 4.31 1.56 -9.45
CA VAL A 128 3.37 2.64 -9.78
C VAL A 128 3.50 3.16 -11.21
N ASP A 129 4.68 3.04 -11.81
CA ASP A 129 5.05 3.49 -13.15
C ASP A 129 5.24 2.34 -14.15
N LEU A 130 4.80 1.12 -13.82
CA LEU A 130 4.80 -0.03 -14.72
C LEU A 130 3.36 -0.48 -15.02
N PRO A 131 2.65 0.18 -15.97
CA PRO A 131 1.24 -0.07 -16.23
C PRO A 131 1.01 -1.36 -17.03
N TYR A 132 -0.26 -1.77 -17.12
CA TYR A 132 -0.70 -2.81 -18.04
C TYR A 132 -0.76 -2.25 -19.49
N PRO A 133 -0.30 -2.97 -20.55
CA PRO A 133 0.14 -4.39 -20.52
C PRO A 133 1.65 -4.59 -20.30
N GLU A 134 2.45 -3.54 -20.18
CA GLU A 134 3.92 -3.56 -20.08
C GLU A 134 4.40 -4.37 -18.86
N ASN A 135 3.61 -4.38 -17.79
CA ASN A 135 3.90 -5.13 -16.57
C ASN A 135 3.74 -6.67 -16.69
N LYS A 136 3.16 -7.20 -17.79
CA LYS A 136 2.82 -8.64 -17.90
C LYS A 136 4.00 -9.58 -17.64
N THR A 137 5.15 -9.29 -18.22
CA THR A 137 6.34 -10.12 -18.04
C THR A 137 6.82 -10.08 -16.59
N PHE A 138 6.86 -8.90 -15.99
CA PHE A 138 7.26 -8.71 -14.58
C PHE A 138 6.27 -9.38 -13.62
N ALA A 139 4.96 -9.21 -13.85
CA ALA A 139 3.90 -9.84 -13.07
C ALA A 139 3.97 -11.37 -13.11
N LYS A 140 4.26 -11.97 -14.29
CA LYS A 140 4.49 -13.43 -14.41
C LYS A 140 5.68 -13.90 -13.58
N LYS A 141 6.79 -13.13 -13.56
CA LYS A 141 7.95 -13.43 -12.71
C LYS A 141 7.59 -13.35 -11.21
N CYS A 142 6.84 -12.33 -10.80
CA CYS A 142 6.33 -12.22 -9.42
C CYS A 142 5.50 -13.45 -9.04
N LYS A 143 4.55 -13.86 -9.88
CA LYS A 143 3.70 -15.03 -9.65
C LYS A 143 4.49 -16.32 -9.44
N ARG A 144 5.51 -16.57 -10.29
CA ARG A 144 6.41 -17.74 -10.17
C ARG A 144 7.19 -17.75 -8.86
N ASN A 145 7.36 -16.59 -8.22
CA ASN A 145 8.01 -16.42 -6.92
C ASN A 145 7.04 -16.29 -5.74
N ASN A 146 5.75 -16.60 -5.93
CA ASN A 146 4.69 -16.49 -4.93
C ASN A 146 4.49 -15.06 -4.40
N ILE A 147 4.79 -14.05 -5.20
CA ILE A 147 4.57 -12.64 -4.89
C ILE A 147 3.37 -12.13 -5.71
N ASN A 148 2.39 -11.56 -5.06
CA ASN A 148 1.26 -10.91 -5.70
C ASN A 148 1.72 -9.63 -6.41
N PHE A 149 1.63 -9.58 -7.74
CA PHE A 149 1.76 -8.30 -8.45
C PHE A 149 0.38 -7.61 -8.46
N ILE A 150 0.29 -6.48 -7.78
CA ILE A 150 -0.96 -5.77 -7.56
C ILE A 150 -1.18 -4.76 -8.68
N GLN A 151 -2.24 -4.95 -9.45
CA GLN A 151 -2.60 -4.09 -10.57
C GLN A 151 -3.32 -2.82 -10.07
N LEU A 152 -3.00 -1.70 -10.71
CA LEU A 152 -3.62 -0.41 -10.45
C LEU A 152 -4.74 -0.14 -11.46
N ILE A 153 -5.89 0.33 -10.98
CA ILE A 153 -7.00 0.83 -11.80
C ILE A 153 -7.30 2.26 -11.35
N SER A 154 -7.34 3.18 -12.31
CA SER A 154 -7.67 4.59 -12.09
C SER A 154 -9.08 4.94 -12.56
N PRO A 155 -9.62 6.11 -12.19
CA PRO A 155 -10.89 6.61 -12.72
C PRO A 155 -10.93 6.75 -14.25
N THR A 156 -9.79 6.95 -14.89
CA THR A 156 -9.64 7.12 -16.35
C THR A 156 -9.46 5.79 -17.10
N THR A 157 -9.34 4.66 -16.39
CA THR A 157 -9.18 3.35 -17.01
C THR A 157 -10.45 2.97 -17.78
N SER A 158 -10.33 2.75 -19.10
CA SER A 158 -11.47 2.34 -19.95
C SER A 158 -11.99 0.96 -19.56
N LEU A 159 -13.25 0.66 -19.84
CA LEU A 159 -13.86 -0.63 -19.50
C LEU A 159 -13.13 -1.82 -20.14
N LYS A 160 -12.71 -1.70 -21.40
CA LYS A 160 -11.92 -2.74 -22.11
C LYS A 160 -10.62 -3.04 -21.37
N ARG A 161 -9.86 -1.98 -21.01
CA ARG A 161 -8.59 -2.10 -20.28
C ARG A 161 -8.83 -2.66 -18.84
N MET A 162 -9.88 -2.19 -18.18
CA MET A 162 -10.26 -2.69 -16.84
C MET A 162 -10.53 -4.19 -16.85
N LYS A 163 -11.29 -4.71 -17.82
CA LYS A 163 -11.56 -6.15 -17.96
C LYS A 163 -10.26 -6.96 -18.11
N ASN A 164 -9.34 -6.48 -18.93
CA ASN A 164 -8.04 -7.15 -19.13
C ASN A 164 -7.19 -7.12 -17.86
N ILE A 165 -7.11 -5.97 -17.18
CA ILE A 165 -6.38 -5.85 -15.90
C ILE A 165 -6.93 -6.81 -14.87
N VAL A 166 -8.26 -6.86 -14.69
CA VAL A 166 -8.91 -7.74 -13.71
C VAL A 166 -8.68 -9.21 -14.04
N LYS A 167 -8.75 -9.60 -15.33
CA LYS A 167 -8.47 -10.96 -15.79
C LYS A 167 -7.05 -11.39 -15.43
N ASP A 168 -6.05 -10.54 -15.70
CA ASP A 168 -4.63 -10.85 -15.53
C ASP A 168 -4.11 -10.55 -14.11
N SER A 169 -4.95 -9.94 -13.22
CA SER A 169 -4.55 -9.63 -11.85
C SER A 169 -4.41 -10.89 -10.99
N HIS A 170 -3.57 -10.79 -9.94
CA HIS A 170 -3.48 -11.80 -8.89
C HIS A 170 -4.66 -11.68 -7.91
N ASP A 171 -4.46 -11.81 -6.60
CA ASP A 171 -5.54 -11.83 -5.61
C ASP A 171 -6.18 -10.46 -5.37
N MET A 172 -5.38 -9.40 -5.40
CA MET A 172 -5.77 -8.03 -5.04
C MET A 172 -5.62 -7.07 -6.22
N ILE A 173 -6.55 -6.12 -6.31
CA ILE A 173 -6.54 -4.98 -7.23
C ILE A 173 -6.60 -3.70 -6.41
N TYR A 174 -5.80 -2.72 -6.78
CA TYR A 174 -5.77 -1.41 -6.13
C TYR A 174 -6.52 -0.39 -6.99
N TYR A 175 -7.64 0.11 -6.49
CA TYR A 175 -8.39 1.18 -7.14
C TYR A 175 -7.95 2.55 -6.60
N ILE A 176 -7.35 3.35 -7.47
CA ILE A 176 -6.98 4.73 -7.20
C ILE A 176 -8.24 5.58 -7.35
N SER A 177 -8.78 6.11 -6.25
CA SER A 177 -10.09 6.78 -6.26
C SER A 177 -10.07 8.24 -6.73
N MET A 178 -8.89 8.81 -6.98
CA MET A 178 -8.70 10.21 -7.34
C MET A 178 -7.85 10.39 -8.61
N LEU A 179 -8.04 11.53 -9.30
CA LEU A 179 -7.22 11.96 -10.44
C LEU A 179 -6.09 12.92 -10.06
N SER A 180 -5.92 13.22 -8.76
CA SER A 180 -4.84 14.07 -8.25
C SER A 180 -3.78 13.23 -7.52
N THR A 181 -2.61 13.82 -7.31
CA THR A 181 -1.56 13.21 -6.49
C THR A 181 -2.03 12.92 -5.07
N THR A 182 -1.42 11.95 -4.42
CA THR A 182 -1.76 11.54 -3.04
C THR A 182 -1.78 12.72 -2.07
N GLY A 183 -2.85 12.82 -1.26
CA GLY A 183 -3.03 13.90 -0.28
C GLY A 183 -3.86 15.09 -0.75
N GLY A 184 -4.35 15.08 -2.00
CA GLY A 184 -5.30 16.06 -2.50
C GLY A 184 -6.69 15.93 -1.87
N LYS A 185 -7.50 17.00 -1.96
CA LYS A 185 -8.89 16.96 -1.50
C LYS A 185 -9.71 15.99 -2.35
N LEU A 186 -10.59 15.20 -1.72
CA LEU A 186 -11.57 14.35 -2.41
C LEU A 186 -12.57 15.24 -3.18
N ASN A 187 -12.35 15.41 -4.48
CA ASN A 187 -13.30 16.07 -5.36
C ASN A 187 -14.39 15.12 -5.90
N VAL A 188 -14.35 13.83 -5.45
CA VAL A 188 -15.30 12.80 -5.89
C VAL A 188 -16.06 12.28 -4.66
N SER A 189 -17.38 12.26 -4.72
CA SER A 189 -18.20 11.79 -3.59
C SER A 189 -17.95 10.29 -3.29
N PRO A 190 -18.05 9.87 -2.01
CA PRO A 190 -17.94 8.45 -1.63
C PRO A 190 -18.88 7.54 -2.42
N LYS A 191 -20.08 8.01 -2.78
CA LYS A 191 -21.03 7.28 -3.62
C LYS A 191 -20.45 6.95 -4.99
N LYS A 192 -19.87 7.94 -5.69
CA LYS A 192 -19.22 7.71 -6.99
C LYS A 192 -18.01 6.78 -6.90
N ILE A 193 -17.24 6.85 -5.80
CA ILE A 193 -16.11 5.94 -5.56
C ILE A 193 -16.63 4.50 -5.43
N LEU A 194 -17.67 4.28 -4.62
CA LEU A 194 -18.27 2.95 -4.43
C LEU A 194 -18.96 2.42 -5.70
N GLU A 195 -19.55 3.26 -6.53
CA GLU A 195 -20.09 2.85 -7.84
C GLU A 195 -18.98 2.30 -8.75
N ARG A 196 -17.84 2.98 -8.82
CA ARG A 196 -16.69 2.52 -9.60
C ARG A 196 -16.07 1.25 -9.01
N TYR A 197 -15.92 1.17 -7.69
CA TYR A 197 -15.52 -0.05 -6.99
C TYR A 197 -16.42 -1.23 -7.39
N LYS A 198 -17.75 -1.06 -7.36
CA LYS A 198 -18.71 -2.09 -7.76
C LYS A 198 -18.53 -2.52 -9.22
N ARG A 199 -18.24 -1.59 -10.14
CA ARG A 199 -17.96 -1.93 -11.55
C ARG A 199 -16.74 -2.84 -11.69
N ILE A 200 -15.65 -2.57 -10.95
CA ILE A 200 -14.46 -3.43 -10.94
C ILE A 200 -14.82 -4.80 -10.36
N LYS A 201 -15.51 -4.81 -9.23
CA LYS A 201 -15.92 -6.02 -8.51
C LYS A 201 -16.83 -6.92 -9.35
N ASN A 202 -17.71 -6.34 -10.16
CA ASN A 202 -18.65 -7.09 -11.03
C ASN A 202 -17.94 -7.80 -12.20
N ILE A 203 -16.73 -7.41 -12.58
CA ILE A 203 -15.94 -8.13 -13.59
C ILE A 203 -15.45 -9.48 -13.03
N ASN A 204 -15.03 -9.50 -11.77
CA ASN A 204 -14.65 -10.74 -11.09
C ASN A 204 -14.82 -10.60 -9.56
N LYS A 205 -15.88 -11.23 -9.04
CA LYS A 205 -16.25 -11.18 -7.62
C LYS A 205 -15.20 -11.82 -6.69
N ASN A 206 -14.35 -12.69 -7.22
CA ASN A 206 -13.33 -13.41 -6.43
C ASN A 206 -12.07 -12.56 -6.19
N LYS A 207 -11.91 -11.43 -6.89
CA LYS A 207 -10.80 -10.50 -6.65
C LYS A 207 -11.13 -9.57 -5.49
N ASP A 208 -10.14 -9.32 -4.63
CA ASP A 208 -10.28 -8.34 -3.56
C ASP A 208 -9.86 -6.97 -4.09
N VAL A 209 -10.75 -5.98 -3.96
CA VAL A 209 -10.54 -4.64 -4.50
C VAL A 209 -10.39 -3.66 -3.35
N VAL A 210 -9.22 -3.05 -3.22
CA VAL A 210 -8.97 -2.01 -2.22
C VAL A 210 -9.13 -0.63 -2.81
N ILE A 211 -9.60 0.31 -2.01
CA ILE A 211 -9.70 1.73 -2.36
C ILE A 211 -8.55 2.45 -1.67
N GLY A 212 -7.69 3.07 -2.47
CA GLY A 212 -6.65 3.98 -1.99
C GLY A 212 -6.95 5.41 -2.38
N PHE A 213 -6.25 6.34 -1.73
CA PHE A 213 -6.38 7.79 -1.86
C PHE A 213 -7.60 8.40 -1.16
N GLY A 214 -7.35 9.51 -0.48
CA GLY A 214 -8.38 10.26 0.22
C GLY A 214 -9.00 9.57 1.43
N ILE A 215 -8.43 8.46 1.90
CA ILE A 215 -8.87 7.75 3.10
C ILE A 215 -8.34 8.47 4.33
N THR A 216 -9.26 8.99 5.12
CA THR A 216 -9.01 9.73 6.36
C THR A 216 -10.03 9.31 7.43
N GLU A 217 -9.85 9.79 8.67
CA GLU A 217 -10.84 9.57 9.73
C GLU A 217 -12.25 10.10 9.38
N LYS A 218 -12.36 11.07 8.47
CA LYS A 218 -13.65 11.65 8.03
C LYS A 218 -14.32 10.82 6.94
N THR A 219 -13.54 10.15 6.08
CA THR A 219 -14.07 9.49 4.88
C THR A 219 -14.14 7.97 5.00
N ILE A 220 -13.39 7.36 5.91
CA ILE A 220 -13.24 5.91 5.98
C ILE A 220 -14.57 5.17 6.22
N ALA A 221 -15.42 5.69 7.10
CA ALA A 221 -16.71 5.06 7.42
C ALA A 221 -17.67 5.01 6.22
N SER A 222 -17.65 6.04 5.36
CA SER A 222 -18.49 6.09 4.15
C SER A 222 -18.07 5.11 3.06
N LEU A 223 -16.86 4.54 3.15
CA LEU A 223 -16.30 3.60 2.18
C LEU A 223 -16.22 2.16 2.70
N LYS A 224 -16.76 1.87 3.89
CA LYS A 224 -16.67 0.55 4.55
C LYS A 224 -17.28 -0.63 3.77
N LYS A 225 -18.00 -0.36 2.68
CA LYS A 225 -18.54 -1.40 1.77
C LYS A 225 -17.50 -1.96 0.79
N ALA A 226 -16.28 -1.41 0.74
CA ALA A 226 -15.18 -1.96 -0.06
C ALA A 226 -14.58 -3.21 0.60
N ASP A 227 -13.82 -4.02 -0.17
CA ASP A 227 -13.09 -5.16 0.41
C ASP A 227 -11.93 -4.68 1.30
N GLY A 228 -11.32 -3.53 1.00
CA GLY A 228 -10.27 -2.94 1.82
C GLY A 228 -10.05 -1.45 1.55
N LEU A 229 -9.45 -0.78 2.51
CA LEU A 229 -9.20 0.67 2.51
C LEU A 229 -7.74 0.93 2.87
N VAL A 230 -7.05 1.76 2.06
CA VAL A 230 -5.63 2.07 2.23
C VAL A 230 -5.45 3.47 2.79
N VAL A 231 -4.72 3.58 3.89
CA VAL A 231 -4.37 4.84 4.54
C VAL A 231 -2.87 5.07 4.43
N GLY A 232 -2.45 6.11 3.75
CA GLY A 232 -1.04 6.44 3.53
C GLY A 232 -0.70 7.88 3.91
N SER A 233 -1.15 8.85 3.11
CA SER A 233 -0.78 10.27 3.27
C SER A 233 -1.06 10.83 4.67
N ALA A 234 -2.12 10.36 5.34
CA ALA A 234 -2.44 10.77 6.70
C ALA A 234 -1.37 10.30 7.70
N LEU A 235 -0.83 9.09 7.52
CA LEU A 235 0.22 8.54 8.38
C LEU A 235 1.55 9.25 8.12
N CYS A 236 1.93 9.44 6.86
CA CYS A 236 3.13 10.20 6.48
C CYS A 236 3.08 11.65 7.00
N LYS A 237 1.91 12.30 6.94
CA LYS A 237 1.68 13.63 7.50
C LYS A 237 1.90 13.65 9.02
N GLU A 238 1.39 12.66 9.74
CA GLU A 238 1.56 12.60 11.20
C GLU A 238 3.01 12.31 11.60
N ILE A 239 3.73 11.45 10.86
CA ILE A 239 5.17 11.25 11.06
C ILE A 239 5.89 12.60 10.91
N SER A 240 5.64 13.31 9.80
CA SER A 240 6.23 14.64 9.56
C SER A 240 5.95 15.64 10.67
N LYS A 241 4.69 15.69 11.14
CA LYS A 241 4.26 16.57 12.23
C LYS A 241 4.95 16.21 13.55
N SER A 242 5.03 14.92 13.87
CA SER A 242 5.66 14.43 15.10
C SER A 242 7.15 14.75 15.12
N ILE A 243 7.86 14.57 13.99
CA ILE A 243 9.28 14.93 13.86
C ILE A 243 9.47 16.43 14.11
N LYS A 244 8.69 17.29 13.40
CA LYS A 244 8.78 18.75 13.54
C LYS A 244 8.51 19.23 14.96
N LYS A 245 7.60 18.56 15.68
CA LYS A 245 7.22 18.90 17.05
C LYS A 245 8.03 18.17 18.11
N LYS A 246 9.03 17.36 17.74
CA LYS A 246 9.81 16.51 18.64
C LYS A 246 8.93 15.58 19.51
N GLN A 247 7.81 15.10 18.95
CA GLN A 247 6.86 14.19 19.60
C GLN A 247 7.12 12.74 19.20
N ASN A 248 6.54 11.78 19.94
CA ASN A 248 6.66 10.37 19.63
C ASN A 248 5.80 9.99 18.42
N ALA A 249 6.43 9.84 17.25
CA ALA A 249 5.78 9.47 16.01
C ALA A 249 5.13 8.07 16.08
N VAL A 250 5.74 7.11 16.81
CA VAL A 250 5.19 5.74 16.95
C VAL A 250 3.81 5.81 17.62
N THR A 251 3.71 6.49 18.76
CA THR A 251 2.44 6.63 19.50
C THR A 251 1.39 7.38 18.68
N ASN A 252 1.76 8.52 18.09
CA ASN A 252 0.83 9.36 17.36
C ASN A 252 0.24 8.68 16.13
N VAL A 253 1.08 8.01 15.32
CA VAL A 253 0.65 7.27 14.12
C VAL A 253 -0.20 6.06 14.51
N THR A 254 0.19 5.33 15.55
CA THR A 254 -0.58 4.19 16.06
C THR A 254 -1.98 4.59 16.51
N ASN A 255 -2.10 5.71 17.21
CA ASN A 255 -3.40 6.24 17.63
C ASN A 255 -4.32 6.57 16.44
N ILE A 256 -3.77 7.10 15.34
CA ILE A 256 -4.54 7.32 14.11
C ILE A 256 -5.05 5.98 13.55
N VAL A 257 -4.16 4.99 13.40
CA VAL A 257 -4.56 3.68 12.84
C VAL A 257 -5.60 2.99 13.73
N LYS A 258 -5.45 3.07 15.06
CA LYS A 258 -6.44 2.57 16.03
C LYS A 258 -7.82 3.22 15.84
N ARG A 259 -7.87 4.56 15.73
CA ARG A 259 -9.15 5.27 15.49
C ARG A 259 -9.78 4.90 14.15
N LEU A 260 -8.96 4.75 13.09
CA LEU A 260 -9.43 4.32 11.78
C LEU A 260 -10.01 2.90 11.83
N ARG A 261 -9.34 1.98 12.52
CA ARG A 261 -9.81 0.62 12.73
C ARG A 261 -11.16 0.59 13.42
N ASN A 262 -11.34 1.35 14.50
CA ASN A 262 -12.60 1.42 15.26
C ASN A 262 -13.78 1.93 14.40
N LYS A 263 -13.51 2.78 13.39
CA LYS A 263 -14.56 3.31 12.50
C LYS A 263 -15.04 2.33 11.43
N ILE A 264 -14.33 1.23 11.24
CA ILE A 264 -14.66 0.19 10.23
C ILE A 264 -14.89 -1.19 10.84
N ALA A 265 -14.74 -1.30 12.15
CA ALA A 265 -15.11 -2.50 12.90
C ALA A 265 -16.61 -2.74 12.86
#